data_8ca7f4368b51d3357e7865721fe4cf40
#
_entry.id   8ca7f4368b51d3357e7865721fe4cf40
#
_cell.length_a   1.000
_cell.length_b   1.000
_cell.length_c   1.000
_cell.angle_alpha   90.00
_cell.angle_beta   90.00
_cell.angle_gamma   90.00
#
_symmetry.space_group_name_H-M   'P 1'
#
loop_
_entity.id
_entity.type
_entity.pdbx_description
1 polymer ?
#
loop_
_entity_poly.entity_id
_entity_poly.type
_entity_poly.pdbx_seq_one_letter_code
_entity_poly.pdbx_strand_id
1 'polypeptide(L)'
;TTLGNISSWVAQDLGASGPVLSHSITCSTAVHAVLNGIAWITSGMAKRFLVGGSEAPLTAFTLAQMKALKIYSKGGNYPCRALDMAKQTNTMVLGEGAGMACLEPGRKKGALACIIGVGYATEPIAHGASMSADGDCLKRSMEMVLNGIPPDTVDAVVMHAPVTLKVDRAVMEAVLRVFGKETPALTTNKWKLGHTLGTSGILSMELAILMLRHQHFIEVPYLGKVSGPEKLERVLVNAVGFGGNAVSICLERGTL
;
A
#
# COMPACT_ATOMS: atom_id res chain seq x y z
N THR A 1 20.57 16.50 -5.96
CA THR A 1 19.30 16.19 -6.65
C THR A 1 18.17 16.88 -5.92
N THR A 2 17.31 17.62 -6.64
CA THR A 2 16.12 18.24 -6.09
C THR A 2 15.00 17.19 -5.96
N LEU A 3 14.16 17.35 -4.95
CA LEU A 3 12.92 16.59 -4.84
C LEU A 3 12.08 16.81 -6.13
N GLY A 4 11.59 15.74 -6.71
CA GLY A 4 10.81 15.83 -7.96
C GLY A 4 11.58 15.49 -9.25
N ASN A 5 12.87 15.36 -9.21
CA ASN A 5 13.64 15.03 -10.42
C ASN A 5 13.50 13.56 -10.85
N ILE A 6 13.11 12.65 -9.97
CA ILE A 6 13.04 11.22 -10.29
C ILE A 6 12.09 10.97 -11.45
N SER A 7 10.89 11.52 -11.39
CA SER A 7 9.90 11.38 -12.47
C SER A 7 10.38 11.98 -13.79
N SER A 8 11.13 13.09 -13.77
CA SER A 8 11.72 13.69 -14.97
C SER A 8 12.82 12.82 -15.59
N TRP A 9 13.68 12.23 -14.75
CA TRP A 9 14.70 11.30 -15.23
C TRP A 9 14.09 10.05 -15.84
N VAL A 10 13.08 9.47 -15.20
CA VAL A 10 12.34 8.31 -15.72
C VAL A 10 11.67 8.66 -17.06
N ALA A 11 11.01 9.81 -17.14
CA ALA A 11 10.37 10.26 -18.36
C ALA A 11 11.37 10.43 -19.52
N GLN A 12 12.54 11.02 -19.24
CA GLN A 12 13.61 11.20 -20.20
C GLN A 12 14.17 9.85 -20.68
N ASP A 13 14.47 8.95 -19.76
CA ASP A 13 15.02 7.62 -20.06
C ASP A 13 14.08 6.77 -20.93
N LEU A 14 12.78 6.87 -20.66
CA LEU A 14 11.75 6.14 -21.41
C LEU A 14 11.22 6.88 -22.65
N GLY A 15 11.72 8.10 -22.96
CA GLY A 15 11.20 8.90 -24.06
C GLY A 15 9.74 9.32 -23.86
N ALA A 16 9.25 9.43 -22.63
CA ALA A 16 7.89 9.87 -22.36
C ALA A 16 7.77 11.38 -22.55
N SER A 17 6.81 11.82 -23.36
CA SER A 17 6.59 13.23 -23.72
C SER A 17 5.39 13.88 -23.03
N GLY A 18 4.70 13.15 -22.18
CA GLY A 18 3.55 13.63 -21.43
C GLY A 18 3.94 14.48 -20.19
N PRO A 19 2.95 14.96 -19.42
CA PRO A 19 3.21 15.71 -18.21
C PRO A 19 3.93 14.87 -17.18
N VAL A 20 4.86 15.50 -16.47
CA VAL A 20 5.63 14.89 -15.40
C VAL A 20 5.15 15.46 -14.06
N LEU A 21 4.72 14.59 -13.16
CA LEU A 21 4.20 14.94 -11.85
C LEU A 21 5.04 14.27 -10.76
N SER A 22 5.39 15.04 -9.74
CA SER A 22 6.00 14.52 -8.51
C SER A 22 5.25 15.08 -7.33
N HIS A 23 4.98 14.23 -6.34
CA HIS A 23 4.34 14.63 -5.09
C HIS A 23 4.84 13.76 -3.93
N SER A 24 4.58 14.20 -2.72
CA SER A 24 4.85 13.43 -1.51
C SER A 24 3.66 13.55 -0.56
N ILE A 25 3.05 12.43 -0.23
CA ILE A 25 1.96 12.29 0.75
C ILE A 25 2.36 11.19 1.74
N THR A 26 3.52 11.33 2.31
CA THR A 26 4.11 10.37 3.26
C THR A 26 4.02 8.90 2.77
N CYS A 27 3.60 7.96 3.60
CA CYS A 27 3.63 6.52 3.28
C CYS A 27 2.62 6.09 2.20
N SER A 28 1.63 6.91 1.86
CA SER A 28 0.65 6.64 0.81
C SER A 28 1.00 7.25 -0.56
N THR A 29 2.19 7.84 -0.71
CA THR A 29 2.62 8.57 -1.92
C THR A 29 2.40 7.76 -3.22
N ALA A 30 2.91 6.53 -3.29
CA ALA A 30 2.86 5.75 -4.53
C ALA A 30 1.42 5.36 -4.94
N VAL A 31 0.53 5.09 -3.98
CA VAL A 31 -0.88 4.81 -4.32
C VAL A 31 -1.66 6.07 -4.70
N HIS A 32 -1.27 7.24 -4.18
CA HIS A 32 -1.79 8.52 -4.70
C HIS A 32 -1.31 8.79 -6.13
N ALA A 33 -0.09 8.37 -6.50
CA ALA A 33 0.35 8.41 -7.89
C ALA A 33 -0.54 7.55 -8.79
N VAL A 34 -0.99 6.38 -8.30
CA VAL A 34 -1.96 5.53 -9.01
C VAL A 34 -3.29 6.26 -9.20
N LEU A 35 -3.83 6.91 -8.15
CA LEU A 35 -5.06 7.73 -8.29
C LEU A 35 -4.91 8.84 -9.33
N ASN A 36 -3.78 9.54 -9.34
CA ASN A 36 -3.50 10.57 -10.33
C ASN A 36 -3.46 9.97 -11.74
N GLY A 37 -2.75 8.86 -11.95
CA GLY A 37 -2.70 8.19 -13.25
C GLY A 37 -4.08 7.76 -13.75
N ILE A 38 -4.92 7.21 -12.87
CA ILE A 38 -6.31 6.87 -13.19
C ILE A 38 -7.10 8.12 -13.59
N ALA A 39 -6.99 9.22 -12.84
CA ALA A 39 -7.68 10.46 -13.16
C ALA A 39 -7.29 11.02 -14.54
N TRP A 40 -6.01 10.98 -14.89
CA TRP A 40 -5.51 11.40 -16.21
C TRP A 40 -6.04 10.52 -17.34
N ILE A 41 -6.12 9.20 -17.11
CA ILE A 41 -6.64 8.25 -18.12
C ILE A 41 -8.16 8.41 -18.27
N THR A 42 -8.90 8.47 -17.16
CA THR A 42 -10.37 8.56 -17.18
C THR A 42 -10.88 9.89 -17.72
N SER A 43 -10.12 10.97 -17.56
CA SER A 43 -10.41 12.28 -18.18
C SER A 43 -10.08 12.34 -19.67
N GLY A 44 -9.47 11.30 -20.22
CA GLY A 44 -9.04 11.26 -21.64
C GLY A 44 -7.76 12.07 -21.94
N MET A 45 -7.13 12.68 -20.92
CA MET A 45 -5.90 13.47 -21.09
C MET A 45 -4.65 12.59 -21.31
N ALA A 46 -4.71 11.32 -20.92
CA ALA A 46 -3.64 10.35 -21.17
C ALA A 46 -4.19 9.01 -21.66
N LYS A 47 -3.52 8.40 -22.62
CA LYS A 47 -3.82 7.02 -23.08
C LYS A 47 -3.11 5.97 -22.24
N ARG A 48 -1.96 6.33 -21.67
CA ARG A 48 -1.12 5.53 -20.76
C ARG A 48 -0.54 6.48 -19.72
N PHE A 49 -0.35 6.00 -18.52
CA PHE A 49 0.28 6.78 -17.48
C PHE A 49 1.21 5.88 -16.66
N LEU A 50 2.49 6.26 -16.55
CA LEU A 50 3.45 5.58 -15.70
C LEU A 50 3.33 6.15 -14.30
N VAL A 51 3.11 5.28 -13.32
CA VAL A 51 2.95 5.63 -11.90
C VAL A 51 3.94 4.85 -11.06
N GLY A 52 4.36 5.42 -9.94
CA GLY A 52 5.27 4.69 -9.06
C GLY A 52 5.75 5.50 -7.88
N GLY A 53 6.79 5.00 -7.26
CA GLY A 53 7.48 5.64 -6.15
C GLY A 53 8.88 5.07 -5.97
N SER A 54 9.74 5.83 -5.33
CA SER A 54 11.07 5.42 -4.93
C SER A 54 11.45 6.04 -3.60
N GLU A 55 12.14 5.29 -2.77
CA GLU A 55 12.62 5.73 -1.45
C GLU A 55 13.96 5.09 -1.12
N ALA A 56 14.87 5.91 -0.59
CA ALA A 56 16.17 5.50 -0.07
C ALA A 56 16.38 6.16 1.32
N PRO A 57 15.60 5.75 2.36
CA PRO A 57 15.58 6.44 3.65
C PRO A 57 16.67 5.97 4.62
N LEU A 58 17.53 5.00 4.26
CA LEU A 58 18.53 4.42 5.17
C LEU A 58 19.72 5.36 5.40
N THR A 59 19.43 6.61 5.74
CA THR A 59 20.43 7.60 6.13
C THR A 59 20.58 7.66 7.65
N ALA A 60 21.75 8.08 8.13
CA ALA A 60 21.98 8.28 9.57
C ALA A 60 20.94 9.23 10.18
N PHE A 61 20.55 10.28 9.44
CA PHE A 61 19.57 11.26 9.88
C PHE A 61 18.18 10.63 10.05
N THR A 62 17.69 9.92 9.05
CA THR A 62 16.36 9.28 9.10
C THR A 62 16.30 8.22 10.19
N LEU A 63 17.35 7.40 10.33
CA LEU A 63 17.43 6.41 11.39
C LEU A 63 17.43 7.06 12.78
N ALA A 64 18.14 8.16 12.97
CA ALA A 64 18.13 8.92 14.22
C ALA A 64 16.73 9.45 14.54
N GLN A 65 16.02 10.00 13.55
CA GLN A 65 14.63 10.46 13.72
C GLN A 65 13.69 9.31 14.14
N MET A 66 13.74 8.16 13.47
CA MET A 66 12.87 7.02 13.81
C MET A 66 13.17 6.48 15.22
N LYS A 67 14.43 6.48 15.63
CA LYS A 67 14.83 6.12 17.00
C LYS A 67 14.35 7.15 18.02
N ALA A 68 14.46 8.45 17.72
CA ALA A 68 13.99 9.53 18.58
C ALA A 68 12.45 9.46 18.78
N LEU A 69 11.70 9.09 17.74
CA LEU A 69 10.27 8.84 17.79
C LEU A 69 9.90 7.54 18.55
N LYS A 70 10.89 6.74 18.97
CA LYS A 70 10.70 5.46 19.66
C LYS A 70 9.84 4.46 18.89
N ILE A 71 9.85 4.52 17.57
CA ILE A 71 9.11 3.59 16.70
C ILE A 71 10.00 2.55 16.04
N TYR A 72 11.33 2.76 16.03
CA TYR A 72 12.27 1.85 15.41
C TYR A 72 12.47 0.57 16.21
N SER A 73 12.69 -0.55 15.50
CA SER A 73 12.90 -1.87 16.09
C SER A 73 14.16 -1.93 16.96
N LYS A 74 14.10 -2.76 18.01
CA LYS A 74 15.24 -3.09 18.85
C LYS A 74 16.03 -4.34 18.38
N GLY A 75 15.61 -4.93 17.24
CA GLY A 75 16.20 -6.15 16.69
C GLY A 75 15.44 -7.43 17.04
N GLY A 76 16.04 -8.58 16.83
CA GLY A 76 15.46 -9.92 17.06
C GLY A 76 15.35 -10.74 15.78
N ASN A 77 14.88 -12.00 15.88
CA ASN A 77 14.76 -12.91 14.73
C ASN A 77 13.81 -12.40 13.63
N TYR A 78 12.76 -11.72 14.03
CA TYR A 78 11.87 -10.99 13.14
C TYR A 78 11.82 -9.52 13.60
N PRO A 79 12.79 -8.70 13.18
CA PRO A 79 12.89 -7.33 13.67
C PRO A 79 11.70 -6.45 13.28
N CYS A 80 11.01 -6.79 12.18
CA CYS A 80 9.84 -6.11 11.66
C CYS A 80 8.59 -7.00 11.85
N ARG A 81 7.90 -6.88 12.99
CA ARG A 81 6.74 -7.72 13.34
C ARG A 81 5.43 -7.10 12.88
N ALA A 82 5.28 -6.94 11.58
CA ALA A 82 4.07 -6.45 10.96
C ALA A 82 2.90 -7.43 11.17
N LEU A 83 1.68 -6.92 11.37
CA LEU A 83 0.45 -7.69 11.68
C LEU A 83 0.49 -8.50 12.99
N ASP A 84 1.57 -8.49 13.73
CA ASP A 84 1.59 -9.12 15.06
C ASP A 84 0.87 -8.23 16.07
N MET A 85 -0.39 -8.53 16.32
CA MET A 85 -1.21 -7.79 17.29
C MET A 85 -0.82 -8.07 18.75
N ALA A 86 -0.06 -9.14 19.02
CA ALA A 86 0.45 -9.48 20.34
C ALA A 86 1.76 -8.79 20.71
N LYS A 87 2.43 -8.12 19.75
CA LYS A 87 3.68 -7.38 20.03
C LYS A 87 3.45 -6.31 21.10
N GLN A 88 4.45 -6.11 21.94
CA GLN A 88 4.39 -5.17 23.08
C GLN A 88 5.16 -3.86 22.82
N THR A 89 5.91 -3.79 21.74
CA THR A 89 6.72 -2.62 21.38
C THR A 89 6.57 -2.31 19.89
N ASN A 90 6.90 -1.08 19.53
CA ASN A 90 7.05 -0.70 18.13
C ASN A 90 8.24 -1.47 17.53
N THR A 91 8.07 -1.97 16.31
CA THR A 91 9.07 -2.83 15.66
C THR A 91 9.31 -2.40 14.21
N MET A 92 9.21 -1.11 13.92
CA MET A 92 9.46 -0.60 12.58
C MET A 92 10.91 -0.82 12.17
N VAL A 93 11.10 -1.33 10.98
CA VAL A 93 12.39 -1.35 10.27
C VAL A 93 12.17 -0.59 8.98
N LEU A 94 13.08 0.32 8.63
CA LEU A 94 13.04 1.00 7.35
C LEU A 94 13.56 0.08 6.25
N GLY A 95 12.96 0.18 5.07
CA GLY A 95 13.42 -0.44 3.84
C GLY A 95 13.62 0.60 2.75
N GLU A 96 14.35 0.23 1.72
CA GLU A 96 14.53 1.00 0.50
C GLU A 96 13.91 0.27 -0.67
N GLY A 97 13.50 0.98 -1.68
CA GLY A 97 12.94 0.39 -2.88
C GLY A 97 12.40 1.39 -3.88
N ALA A 98 12.14 0.87 -5.06
CA ALA A 98 11.44 1.58 -6.13
C ALA A 98 10.50 0.61 -6.84
N GLY A 99 9.40 1.11 -7.34
CA GLY A 99 8.46 0.34 -8.14
C GLY A 99 7.67 1.26 -9.06
N MET A 100 7.33 0.74 -10.23
CA MET A 100 6.53 1.45 -11.22
C MET A 100 5.54 0.52 -11.90
N ALA A 101 4.41 1.08 -12.34
CA ALA A 101 3.42 0.39 -13.15
C ALA A 101 2.97 1.30 -14.29
N CYS A 102 2.73 0.70 -15.44
CA CYS A 102 2.08 1.37 -16.56
C CYS A 102 0.58 1.11 -16.49
N LEU A 103 -0.20 2.17 -16.37
CA LEU A 103 -1.66 2.12 -16.39
C LEU A 103 -2.17 2.36 -17.80
N GLU A 104 -3.13 1.56 -18.22
CA GLU A 104 -3.86 1.70 -19.49
C GLU A 104 -5.36 1.52 -19.26
N PRO A 105 -6.23 2.14 -20.07
CA PRO A 105 -7.67 1.98 -19.92
C PRO A 105 -8.15 0.61 -20.37
N GLY A 106 -9.17 0.10 -19.69
CA GLY A 106 -9.85 -1.14 -20.03
C GLY A 106 -9.07 -2.41 -19.68
N ARG A 107 -9.73 -3.55 -19.91
CA ARG A 107 -9.10 -4.87 -19.73
C ARG A 107 -8.28 -5.21 -20.98
N LYS A 108 -7.01 -5.45 -20.79
CA LYS A 108 -6.07 -5.78 -21.87
C LYS A 108 -5.58 -7.22 -21.73
N LYS A 109 -5.45 -7.93 -22.85
CA LYS A 109 -4.74 -9.21 -22.87
C LYS A 109 -3.28 -8.99 -22.43
N GLY A 110 -2.81 -9.81 -21.52
CA GLY A 110 -1.46 -9.69 -20.96
C GLY A 110 -1.32 -8.64 -19.84
N ALA A 111 -2.41 -7.98 -19.43
CA ALA A 111 -2.38 -7.15 -18.24
C ALA A 111 -2.05 -7.99 -17.01
N LEU A 112 -1.14 -7.50 -16.16
CA LEU A 112 -0.72 -8.20 -14.94
C LEU A 112 -1.86 -8.33 -13.93
N ALA A 113 -2.68 -7.29 -13.83
CA ALA A 113 -3.91 -7.22 -13.04
C ALA A 113 -4.79 -6.09 -13.59
N CYS A 114 -6.06 -6.08 -13.17
CA CYS A 114 -6.99 -4.99 -13.45
C CYS A 114 -7.33 -4.25 -12.16
N ILE A 115 -7.23 -2.94 -12.14
CA ILE A 115 -7.77 -2.11 -11.06
C ILE A 115 -9.28 -2.02 -11.29
N ILE A 116 -10.07 -2.62 -10.39
CA ILE A 116 -11.52 -2.66 -10.50
C ILE A 116 -12.23 -1.69 -9.54
N GLY A 117 -11.49 -1.14 -8.59
CA GLY A 117 -11.99 -0.14 -7.67
C GLY A 117 -10.87 0.64 -7.02
N VAL A 118 -11.15 1.90 -6.69
CA VAL A 118 -10.27 2.77 -5.93
C VAL A 118 -11.08 3.53 -4.89
N GLY A 119 -10.50 3.72 -3.72
CA GLY A 119 -11.10 4.51 -2.67
C GLY A 119 -10.04 5.34 -1.95
N TYR A 120 -10.43 6.49 -1.48
CA TYR A 120 -9.55 7.41 -0.75
C TYR A 120 -10.33 8.17 0.31
N ALA A 121 -9.67 8.50 1.39
CA ALA A 121 -10.24 9.33 2.44
C ALA A 121 -9.14 10.01 3.25
N THR A 122 -9.49 11.17 3.78
CA THR A 122 -8.68 11.86 4.78
C THR A 122 -9.48 12.02 6.07
N GLU A 123 -8.81 12.13 7.20
CA GLU A 123 -9.46 12.40 8.49
C GLU A 123 -8.86 13.66 9.14
N PRO A 124 -9.60 14.31 10.06
CA PRO A 124 -9.07 15.42 10.82
C PRO A 124 -7.82 15.00 11.61
N ILE A 125 -6.79 15.82 11.56
CA ILE A 125 -5.52 15.57 12.24
C ILE A 125 -5.43 16.38 13.53
N ALA A 126 -5.04 15.72 14.63
CA ALA A 126 -4.69 16.40 15.87
C ALA A 126 -3.24 16.93 15.83
N HIS A 127 -2.35 16.24 15.11
CA HIS A 127 -0.97 16.65 14.81
C HIS A 127 -0.48 15.91 13.57
N GLY A 128 0.62 16.37 12.94
CA GLY A 128 1.07 15.93 11.62
C GLY A 128 1.36 14.43 11.43
N ALA A 129 1.47 13.65 12.51
CA ALA A 129 1.63 12.20 12.47
C ALA A 129 0.41 11.45 13.03
N SER A 130 -0.72 12.15 13.30
CA SER A 130 -1.89 11.51 13.88
C SER A 130 -2.67 10.67 12.87
N MET A 131 -3.29 9.64 13.39
CA MET A 131 -4.35 8.86 12.78
C MET A 131 -5.33 8.49 13.90
N SER A 132 -6.61 8.41 13.59
CA SER A 132 -7.64 7.98 14.54
C SER A 132 -7.34 6.59 15.09
N ALA A 133 -7.84 6.28 16.29
CA ALA A 133 -7.59 4.98 16.91
C ALA A 133 -8.33 3.83 16.22
N ASP A 134 -9.40 4.13 15.51
CA ASP A 134 -10.26 3.21 14.79
C ASP A 134 -10.01 3.18 13.27
N GLY A 135 -9.02 3.95 12.78
CA GLY A 135 -8.63 3.96 11.38
C GLY A 135 -9.71 4.45 10.42
N ASP A 136 -10.47 5.50 10.80
CA ASP A 136 -11.64 5.97 10.06
C ASP A 136 -11.34 6.28 8.58
N CYS A 137 -10.21 6.92 8.26
CA CYS A 137 -9.84 7.17 6.87
C CYS A 137 -9.65 5.86 6.07
N LEU A 138 -9.05 4.83 6.67
CA LEU A 138 -8.91 3.52 6.02
C LEU A 138 -10.25 2.84 5.83
N LYS A 139 -11.11 2.86 6.86
CA LYS A 139 -12.48 2.32 6.75
C LYS A 139 -13.20 2.95 5.59
N ARG A 140 -13.26 4.29 5.52
CA ARG A 140 -13.95 5.02 4.45
C ARG A 140 -13.35 4.77 3.07
N SER A 141 -12.03 4.66 2.96
CA SER A 141 -11.38 4.33 1.69
C SER A 141 -11.71 2.92 1.22
N MET A 142 -11.80 1.94 2.13
CA MET A 142 -12.25 0.58 1.81
C MET A 142 -13.73 0.53 1.44
N GLU A 143 -14.61 1.21 2.16
CA GLU A 143 -16.03 1.31 1.82
C GLU A 143 -16.24 1.93 0.44
N MET A 144 -15.45 2.96 0.10
CA MET A 144 -15.50 3.59 -1.22
C MET A 144 -15.05 2.63 -2.33
N VAL A 145 -13.95 1.92 -2.14
CA VAL A 145 -13.44 0.97 -3.16
C VAL A 145 -14.37 -0.21 -3.36
N LEU A 146 -15.08 -0.63 -2.31
CA LEU A 146 -16.01 -1.76 -2.33
C LEU A 146 -17.41 -1.35 -2.80
N ASN A 147 -17.65 -0.09 -3.14
CA ASN A 147 -18.93 0.33 -3.72
C ASN A 147 -19.15 -0.36 -5.07
N GLY A 148 -20.08 -1.31 -5.12
CA GLY A 148 -20.32 -2.17 -6.28
C GLY A 148 -19.44 -3.44 -6.36
N ILE A 149 -18.58 -3.68 -5.37
CA ILE A 149 -17.82 -4.92 -5.22
C ILE A 149 -18.26 -5.60 -3.91
N PRO A 150 -18.87 -6.77 -3.95
CA PRO A 150 -19.27 -7.47 -2.73
C PRO A 150 -18.05 -7.79 -1.86
N PRO A 151 -18.04 -7.46 -0.56
CA PRO A 151 -16.88 -7.68 0.32
C PRO A 151 -16.43 -9.14 0.41
N ASP A 152 -17.37 -10.08 0.36
CA ASP A 152 -17.13 -11.54 0.37
C ASP A 152 -16.40 -12.07 -0.88
N THR A 153 -16.27 -11.24 -1.91
CA THR A 153 -15.51 -11.57 -3.13
C THR A 153 -14.05 -11.12 -3.08
N VAL A 154 -13.62 -10.50 -1.98
CA VAL A 154 -12.22 -10.14 -1.75
C VAL A 154 -11.51 -11.30 -1.05
N ASP A 155 -10.55 -11.90 -1.71
CA ASP A 155 -9.85 -13.09 -1.22
C ASP A 155 -8.76 -12.75 -0.20
N ALA A 156 -8.07 -11.63 -0.39
CA ALA A 156 -6.99 -11.19 0.49
C ALA A 156 -6.87 -9.67 0.58
N VAL A 157 -6.27 -9.20 1.68
CA VAL A 157 -5.90 -7.80 1.89
C VAL A 157 -4.41 -7.68 2.15
N VAL A 158 -3.71 -6.91 1.33
CA VAL A 158 -2.35 -6.46 1.62
C VAL A 158 -2.42 -5.22 2.49
N MET A 159 -2.14 -5.41 3.77
CA MET A 159 -2.31 -4.42 4.82
C MET A 159 -1.21 -3.38 4.83
N HIS A 160 -1.54 -2.14 5.17
CA HIS A 160 -0.53 -1.09 5.38
C HIS A 160 0.47 -1.47 6.48
N ALA A 161 -0.02 -1.85 7.66
CA ALA A 161 0.74 -2.36 8.83
C ALA A 161 2.14 -1.72 9.02
N PRO A 162 2.24 -0.43 9.42
CA PRO A 162 3.52 0.29 9.51
C PRO A 162 4.38 -0.13 10.72
N VAL A 163 3.95 -1.16 11.42
CA VAL A 163 4.68 -1.85 12.49
C VAL A 163 4.77 -1.06 13.81
N THR A 164 3.87 -0.11 13.99
CA THR A 164 3.67 0.57 15.27
C THR A 164 2.43 0.04 15.97
N LEU A 165 2.46 -0.01 17.30
CA LEU A 165 1.35 -0.56 18.11
C LEU A 165 0.01 0.13 17.82
N LYS A 166 0.04 1.47 17.79
CA LYS A 166 -1.18 2.26 17.59
C LYS A 166 -1.75 2.09 16.19
N VAL A 167 -0.90 2.25 15.16
CA VAL A 167 -1.38 2.26 13.78
C VAL A 167 -1.77 0.86 13.31
N ASP A 168 -1.01 -0.19 13.67
CA ASP A 168 -1.38 -1.56 13.30
C ASP A 168 -2.75 -1.96 13.89
N ARG A 169 -3.05 -1.53 15.12
CA ARG A 169 -4.37 -1.76 15.73
C ARG A 169 -5.47 -1.00 14.99
N ALA A 170 -5.25 0.27 14.67
CA ALA A 170 -6.21 1.08 13.93
C ALA A 170 -6.48 0.51 12.52
N VAL A 171 -5.43 0.05 11.83
CA VAL A 171 -5.56 -0.61 10.50
C VAL A 171 -6.35 -1.91 10.61
N MET A 172 -6.09 -2.73 11.64
CA MET A 172 -6.85 -3.96 11.89
C MET A 172 -8.31 -3.67 12.21
N GLU A 173 -8.57 -2.69 13.08
CA GLU A 173 -9.93 -2.29 13.45
C GLU A 173 -10.71 -1.81 12.22
N ALA A 174 -10.11 -1.01 11.35
CA ALA A 174 -10.73 -0.58 10.10
C ALA A 174 -11.14 -1.77 9.21
N VAL A 175 -10.29 -2.79 9.08
CA VAL A 175 -10.59 -4.00 8.31
C VAL A 175 -11.75 -4.78 8.95
N LEU A 176 -11.72 -5.00 10.25
CA LEU A 176 -12.79 -5.70 10.96
C LEU A 176 -14.15 -4.99 10.87
N ARG A 177 -14.13 -3.66 10.84
CA ARG A 177 -15.36 -2.86 10.68
C ARG A 177 -15.95 -2.93 9.27
N VAL A 178 -15.13 -3.16 8.26
CA VAL A 178 -15.58 -3.28 6.86
C VAL A 178 -16.02 -4.71 6.53
N PHE A 179 -15.25 -5.71 6.93
CA PHE A 179 -15.48 -7.10 6.55
C PHE A 179 -16.22 -7.93 7.62
N GLY A 180 -16.27 -7.45 8.85
CA GLY A 180 -16.93 -8.17 9.94
C GLY A 180 -16.25 -9.50 10.27
N LYS A 181 -17.06 -10.55 10.45
CA LYS A 181 -16.57 -11.88 10.82
C LYS A 181 -15.92 -12.64 9.67
N GLU A 182 -16.26 -12.32 8.43
CA GLU A 182 -15.72 -12.95 7.22
C GLU A 182 -14.58 -12.12 6.64
N THR A 183 -13.59 -11.87 7.50
CA THR A 183 -12.40 -11.10 7.09
C THR A 183 -11.58 -11.89 6.07
N PRO A 184 -11.20 -11.30 4.92
CA PRO A 184 -10.31 -11.91 3.95
C PRO A 184 -8.95 -12.30 4.55
N ALA A 185 -8.16 -13.10 3.86
CA ALA A 185 -6.80 -13.43 4.30
C ALA A 185 -5.93 -12.17 4.35
N LEU A 186 -5.23 -11.94 5.47
CA LEU A 186 -4.45 -10.73 5.71
C LEU A 186 -2.96 -11.00 5.54
N THR A 187 -2.29 -10.15 4.77
CA THR A 187 -0.84 -10.21 4.59
C THR A 187 -0.23 -8.81 4.46
N THR A 188 1.08 -8.75 4.43
CA THR A 188 1.88 -7.55 4.15
C THR A 188 3.29 -7.96 3.74
N ASN A 189 3.97 -7.16 2.94
CA ASN A 189 5.39 -7.35 2.59
C ASN A 189 6.37 -6.75 3.61
N LYS A 190 5.89 -5.97 4.57
CA LYS A 190 6.75 -5.20 5.48
C LYS A 190 7.60 -6.05 6.41
N TRP A 191 7.14 -7.25 6.75
CA TRP A 191 7.95 -8.18 7.56
C TRP A 191 9.26 -8.56 6.88
N LYS A 192 9.30 -8.54 5.54
CA LYS A 192 10.44 -8.91 4.71
C LYS A 192 11.23 -7.70 4.21
N LEU A 193 10.52 -6.69 3.70
CA LEU A 193 11.11 -5.51 3.06
C LEU A 193 11.37 -4.35 4.03
N GLY A 194 10.76 -4.38 5.22
CA GLY A 194 10.67 -3.19 6.06
C GLY A 194 9.64 -2.19 5.54
N HIS A 195 9.56 -1.04 6.19
CA HIS A 195 8.69 0.05 5.76
C HIS A 195 9.44 0.97 4.79
N THR A 196 9.08 0.92 3.53
CA THR A 196 9.70 1.68 2.44
C THR A 196 9.02 3.04 2.21
N LEU A 197 8.42 3.61 3.24
CA LEU A 197 7.79 4.93 3.26
C LEU A 197 6.91 5.18 2.02
N GLY A 198 7.22 6.21 1.23
CA GLY A 198 6.42 6.60 0.06
C GLY A 198 6.28 5.54 -1.03
N THR A 199 7.23 4.62 -1.15
CA THR A 199 7.19 3.50 -2.11
C THR A 199 6.31 2.35 -1.63
N SER A 200 5.99 2.29 -0.34
CA SER A 200 5.32 1.14 0.29
C SER A 200 4.07 0.67 -0.46
N GLY A 201 3.28 1.60 -0.97
CA GLY A 201 2.02 1.27 -1.66
C GLY A 201 2.22 0.53 -2.97
N ILE A 202 3.18 0.94 -3.81
CA ILE A 202 3.41 0.26 -5.10
C ILE A 202 4.03 -1.12 -4.89
N LEU A 203 4.90 -1.30 -3.89
CA LEU A 203 5.44 -2.62 -3.55
C LEU A 203 4.36 -3.54 -2.95
N SER A 204 3.38 -2.99 -2.25
CA SER A 204 2.21 -3.76 -1.81
C SER A 204 1.31 -4.16 -2.98
N MET A 205 1.15 -3.31 -3.99
CA MET A 205 0.45 -3.66 -5.22
C MET A 205 1.21 -4.75 -6.00
N GLU A 206 2.54 -4.68 -6.06
CA GLU A 206 3.36 -5.73 -6.67
C GLU A 206 3.15 -7.08 -5.98
N LEU A 207 3.17 -7.13 -4.63
CA LEU A 207 2.85 -8.35 -3.89
C LEU A 207 1.46 -8.90 -4.28
N ALA A 208 0.44 -8.04 -4.31
CA ALA A 208 -0.90 -8.43 -4.71
C ALA A 208 -0.95 -9.00 -6.14
N ILE A 209 -0.27 -8.36 -7.09
CA ILE A 209 -0.16 -8.82 -8.48
C ILE A 209 0.53 -10.19 -8.55
N LEU A 210 1.64 -10.39 -7.83
CA LEU A 210 2.35 -11.66 -7.79
C LEU A 210 1.48 -12.77 -7.19
N MET A 211 0.75 -12.51 -6.11
CA MET A 211 -0.20 -13.46 -5.53
C MET A 211 -1.30 -13.84 -6.52
N LEU A 212 -1.90 -12.85 -7.21
CA LEU A 212 -2.92 -13.09 -8.23
C LEU A 212 -2.41 -13.91 -9.42
N ARG A 213 -1.19 -13.61 -9.89
CA ARG A 213 -0.58 -14.32 -11.02
C ARG A 213 -0.19 -15.76 -10.71
N HIS A 214 0.43 -15.97 -9.56
CA HIS A 214 0.95 -17.26 -9.14
C HIS A 214 -0.05 -18.09 -8.36
N GLN A 215 -1.24 -17.55 -8.07
CA GLN A 215 -2.28 -18.22 -7.28
C GLN A 215 -1.73 -18.76 -5.95
N HIS A 216 -0.88 -17.96 -5.32
CA HIS A 216 -0.21 -18.31 -4.08
C HIS A 216 -0.29 -17.17 -3.08
N PHE A 217 -0.94 -17.43 -1.94
CA PHE A 217 -1.02 -16.48 -0.84
C PHE A 217 0.31 -16.46 -0.07
N ILE A 218 0.86 -15.27 0.16
CA ILE A 218 2.09 -15.10 0.92
C ILE A 218 1.75 -14.82 2.38
N GLU A 219 2.01 -15.80 3.23
CA GLU A 219 1.79 -15.73 4.67
C GLU A 219 2.87 -14.89 5.38
N VAL A 220 2.51 -14.34 6.54
CA VAL A 220 3.47 -13.73 7.46
C VAL A 220 3.99 -14.81 8.41
N PRO A 221 5.28 -15.18 8.37
CA PRO A 221 5.77 -16.48 8.86
C PRO A 221 5.66 -16.69 10.38
N TYR A 222 5.52 -15.62 11.17
CA TYR A 222 5.43 -15.70 12.63
C TYR A 222 3.99 -15.59 13.18
N LEU A 223 2.99 -15.49 12.31
CA LEU A 223 1.58 -15.42 12.74
C LEU A 223 0.91 -16.81 12.85
N GLY A 224 1.67 -17.88 12.66
CA GLY A 224 1.13 -19.23 12.59
C GLY A 224 0.59 -19.57 11.19
N LYS A 225 0.08 -20.78 11.02
CA LYS A 225 -0.52 -21.18 9.73
C LYS A 225 -1.87 -20.48 9.57
N VAL A 226 -1.89 -19.46 8.74
CA VAL A 226 -3.11 -18.87 8.20
C VAL A 226 -3.35 -19.59 6.88
N SER A 227 -4.38 -20.42 6.79
CA SER A 227 -4.75 -21.04 5.50
C SER A 227 -5.14 -19.92 4.55
N GLY A 228 -4.32 -19.67 3.55
CA GLY A 228 -4.67 -18.75 2.46
C GLY A 228 -5.86 -19.28 1.66
N PRO A 229 -6.51 -18.43 0.86
CA PRO A 229 -7.60 -18.83 -0.01
C PRO A 229 -7.08 -19.81 -1.08
N GLU A 230 -7.89 -20.80 -1.44
CA GLU A 230 -7.56 -21.77 -2.50
C GLU A 230 -7.42 -21.12 -3.87
N LYS A 231 -8.15 -20.02 -4.08
CA LYS A 231 -8.16 -19.24 -5.31
C LYS A 231 -8.03 -17.73 -4.97
N LEU A 232 -7.26 -17.03 -5.77
CA LEU A 232 -7.07 -15.58 -5.67
C LEU A 232 -7.59 -14.92 -6.94
N GLU A 233 -8.72 -14.26 -6.84
CA GLU A 233 -9.30 -13.47 -7.93
C GLU A 233 -9.23 -11.96 -7.63
N ARG A 234 -9.38 -11.57 -6.35
CA ARG A 234 -9.40 -10.17 -5.93
C ARG A 234 -8.57 -9.94 -4.69
N VAL A 235 -7.67 -8.98 -4.77
CA VAL A 235 -6.83 -8.56 -3.66
C VAL A 235 -6.99 -7.07 -3.43
N LEU A 236 -7.31 -6.71 -2.19
CA LEU A 236 -7.37 -5.31 -1.75
C LEU A 236 -6.00 -4.88 -1.23
N VAL A 237 -5.54 -3.71 -1.64
CA VAL A 237 -4.29 -3.10 -1.16
C VAL A 237 -4.60 -1.83 -0.42
N ASN A 238 -4.13 -1.71 0.82
CA ASN A 238 -4.32 -0.55 1.68
C ASN A 238 -3.01 0.21 1.90
N ALA A 239 -3.07 1.53 1.84
CA ALA A 239 -2.00 2.40 2.28
C ALA A 239 -2.55 3.60 3.03
N VAL A 240 -1.85 4.02 4.07
CA VAL A 240 -2.16 5.24 4.81
C VAL A 240 -0.87 5.97 5.17
N GLY A 241 -0.87 7.28 5.02
CA GLY A 241 0.23 8.15 5.42
C GLY A 241 -0.03 8.86 6.75
N PHE A 242 1.02 9.38 7.34
CA PHE A 242 0.91 10.33 8.45
C PHE A 242 -0.01 11.49 8.03
N GLY A 243 -0.86 11.93 8.97
CA GLY A 243 -1.91 12.90 8.70
C GLY A 243 -3.21 12.26 8.17
N GLY A 244 -3.37 10.93 8.27
CA GLY A 244 -4.63 10.24 7.99
C GLY A 244 -5.05 10.28 6.52
N ASN A 245 -4.12 10.17 5.60
CA ASN A 245 -4.39 10.08 4.17
C ASN A 245 -4.40 8.62 3.73
N ALA A 246 -5.56 8.03 3.55
CA ALA A 246 -5.73 6.64 3.16
C ALA A 246 -6.11 6.48 1.69
N VAL A 247 -5.58 5.43 1.08
CA VAL A 247 -5.97 4.94 -0.24
C VAL A 247 -6.13 3.43 -0.19
N SER A 248 -7.20 2.93 -0.78
CA SER A 248 -7.44 1.51 -1.00
C SER A 248 -7.63 1.24 -2.49
N ILE A 249 -7.04 0.16 -2.99
CA ILE A 249 -7.10 -0.23 -4.41
C ILE A 249 -7.49 -1.70 -4.47
N CYS A 250 -8.56 -2.03 -5.20
CA CYS A 250 -8.93 -3.41 -5.47
C CYS A 250 -8.37 -3.86 -6.82
N LEU A 251 -7.55 -4.89 -6.77
CA LEU A 251 -6.96 -5.54 -7.93
C LEU A 251 -7.69 -6.84 -8.21
N GLU A 252 -8.04 -7.05 -9.48
CA GLU A 252 -8.58 -8.31 -9.98
C GLU A 252 -7.56 -8.96 -10.91
N ARG A 253 -7.52 -10.29 -10.91
CA ARG A 253 -6.63 -11.09 -11.72
C ARG A 253 -6.69 -10.68 -13.20
N GLY A 254 -5.54 -10.48 -13.81
CA GLY A 254 -5.44 -10.21 -15.24
C GLY A 254 -5.84 -11.42 -16.09
N THR A 255 -6.35 -11.16 -17.28
CA THR A 255 -6.58 -12.22 -18.28
C THR A 255 -5.25 -12.56 -18.96
N LEU A 256 -4.81 -13.79 -18.82
CA LEU A 256 -3.65 -14.36 -19.51
C LEU A 256 -3.82 -14.32 -21.02
#